data_133abd67b73225ccfb7019a123a134be
#
_entry.id   133abd67b73225ccfb7019a123a134be
#
_cell.length_a   1.000
_cell.length_b   1.000
_cell.length_c   1.000
_cell.angle_alpha   90.00
_cell.angle_beta   90.00
_cell.angle_gamma   90.00
#
_symmetry.space_group_name_H-M   'P 1'
#
loop_
_entity.id
_entity.type
_entity.pdbx_description
1 polymer ?
#
loop_
_entity_poly.entity_id
_entity_poly.type
_entity_poly.pdbx_seq_one_letter_code
_entity_poly.pdbx_strand_id
1 'polypeptide(L)'
;MNKKEKKQGIISTIIENKIYFFVNLFIILTLTFSSLYLFGLVPESFKYMIGRAPLTESKGNRVGELPLSIKIPTIGVDTQVYNPATTSATVLDNYLLKGAVRYPGSGLLSGDGNIFIFGHSTGXXXXVNNQAFKTFSGLKKLKQGDLVYIYSEGYEYTYKVFSVKIITADKALIEFNTNNKLLTLSTCDTFGAKSDRVVAQSEFVSRTKIK
;
A
#
# COMPACT_ATOMS: atom_id res chain seq x y z
N MET A 1 35.79 -61.64 -8.88
CA MET A 1 35.24 -60.29 -8.65
C MET A 1 34.70 -60.27 -7.24
N ASN A 2 35.29 -59.39 -6.40
CA ASN A 2 35.08 -59.42 -4.96
C ASN A 2 33.72 -58.80 -4.60
N LYS A 3 33.00 -59.35 -3.65
CA LYS A 3 31.67 -58.91 -3.19
C LYS A 3 31.67 -57.41 -2.76
N LYS A 4 32.81 -56.85 -2.35
CA LYS A 4 33.00 -55.44 -2.03
C LYS A 4 32.98 -54.51 -3.25
N GLU A 5 33.60 -54.93 -4.36
CA GLU A 5 33.65 -54.14 -5.62
C GLU A 5 32.27 -54.03 -6.25
N LYS A 6 31.46 -55.08 -6.19
CA LYS A 6 30.10 -55.09 -6.72
C LYS A 6 29.16 -54.15 -5.91
N LYS A 7 29.35 -54.07 -4.57
CA LYS A 7 28.59 -53.18 -3.71
C LYS A 7 28.93 -51.70 -3.94
N GLN A 8 30.21 -51.38 -4.16
CA GLN A 8 30.69 -50.04 -4.44
C GLN A 8 30.16 -49.53 -5.78
N GLY A 9 30.12 -50.36 -6.83
CA GLY A 9 29.55 -49.98 -8.13
C GLY A 9 28.06 -49.69 -8.08
N ILE A 10 27.28 -50.47 -7.32
CA ILE A 10 25.83 -50.23 -7.17
C ILE A 10 25.55 -48.92 -6.44
N ILE A 11 26.32 -48.63 -5.39
CA ILE A 11 26.15 -47.38 -4.61
C ILE A 11 26.46 -46.14 -5.48
N SER A 12 27.56 -46.20 -6.26
CA SER A 12 27.92 -45.08 -7.15
C SER A 12 26.84 -44.82 -8.21
N THR A 13 26.29 -45.87 -8.80
CA THR A 13 25.21 -45.77 -9.81
C THR A 13 23.93 -45.15 -9.21
N ILE A 14 23.58 -45.53 -7.98
CA ILE A 14 22.39 -44.99 -7.29
C ILE A 14 22.61 -43.49 -6.99
N ILE A 15 23.80 -43.11 -6.55
CA ILE A 15 24.13 -41.71 -6.24
C ILE A 15 24.11 -40.89 -7.54
N GLU A 16 24.72 -41.36 -8.60
CA GLU A 16 24.71 -40.67 -9.90
C GLU A 16 23.27 -40.45 -10.41
N ASN A 17 22.44 -41.50 -10.37
CA ASN A 17 21.04 -41.36 -10.80
C ASN A 17 20.26 -40.34 -9.97
N LYS A 18 20.52 -40.26 -8.67
CA LYS A 18 19.89 -39.24 -7.80
C LYS A 18 20.37 -37.83 -8.16
N ILE A 19 21.66 -37.68 -8.42
CA ILE A 19 22.23 -36.40 -8.84
C ILE A 19 21.59 -35.92 -10.16
N TYR A 20 21.53 -36.82 -11.16
CA TYR A 20 20.89 -36.53 -12.43
C TYR A 20 19.41 -36.16 -12.27
N PHE A 21 18.71 -36.85 -11.38
CA PHE A 21 17.31 -36.53 -11.07
C PHE A 21 17.16 -35.09 -10.51
N PHE A 22 17.97 -34.72 -9.51
CA PHE A 22 17.89 -33.41 -8.92
C PHE A 22 18.33 -32.30 -9.88
N VAL A 23 19.34 -32.54 -10.70
CA VAL A 23 19.79 -31.59 -11.74
C VAL A 23 18.66 -31.35 -12.77
N ASN A 24 18.04 -32.42 -13.27
CA ASN A 24 16.92 -32.25 -14.20
C ASN A 24 15.73 -31.56 -13.56
N LEU A 25 15.40 -31.90 -12.33
CA LEU A 25 14.32 -31.25 -11.58
C LEU A 25 14.60 -29.73 -11.44
N PHE A 26 15.83 -29.36 -11.12
CA PHE A 26 16.24 -27.98 -10.98
C PHE A 26 16.12 -27.22 -12.31
N ILE A 27 16.56 -27.86 -13.41
CA ILE A 27 16.45 -27.26 -14.76
C ILE A 27 14.97 -27.03 -15.12
N ILE A 28 14.10 -28.02 -14.89
CA ILE A 28 12.67 -27.89 -15.17
C ILE A 28 12.08 -26.74 -14.33
N LEU A 29 12.39 -26.68 -13.03
CA LEU A 29 11.91 -25.61 -12.13
C LEU A 29 12.37 -24.22 -12.58
N THR A 30 13.63 -24.07 -12.99
CA THR A 30 14.14 -22.79 -13.46
C THR A 30 13.50 -22.37 -14.79
N LEU A 31 13.30 -23.31 -15.71
CA LEU A 31 12.64 -23.03 -16.98
C LEU A 31 11.16 -22.66 -16.80
N THR A 32 10.44 -23.38 -15.93
CA THR A 32 9.04 -23.06 -15.63
C THR A 32 8.91 -21.70 -14.94
N PHE A 33 9.79 -21.40 -13.99
CA PHE A 33 9.78 -20.10 -13.29
C PHE A 33 10.11 -18.96 -14.27
N SER A 34 11.10 -19.16 -15.14
CA SER A 34 11.47 -18.19 -16.18
C SER A 34 10.31 -17.95 -17.14
N SER A 35 9.63 -19.00 -17.56
CA SER A 35 8.44 -18.90 -18.42
C SER A 35 7.33 -18.10 -17.73
N LEU A 36 7.00 -18.43 -16.48
CA LEU A 36 6.00 -17.70 -15.69
C LEU A 36 6.35 -16.22 -15.56
N TYR A 37 7.63 -15.92 -15.38
CA TYR A 37 8.12 -14.53 -15.30
C TYR A 37 7.90 -13.78 -16.61
N LEU A 38 8.27 -14.40 -17.76
CA LEU A 38 8.12 -13.79 -19.08
C LEU A 38 6.64 -13.55 -19.45
N PHE A 39 5.75 -14.44 -19.04
CA PHE A 39 4.30 -14.28 -19.29
C PHE A 39 3.58 -13.41 -18.28
N GLY A 40 4.31 -12.84 -17.30
CA GLY A 40 3.72 -11.96 -16.28
C GLY A 40 2.80 -12.66 -15.28
N LEU A 41 2.88 -13.97 -15.17
CA LEU A 41 2.03 -14.78 -14.28
C LEU A 41 2.62 -14.95 -12.87
N VAL A 42 3.78 -14.31 -12.61
CA VAL A 42 4.40 -14.34 -11.27
C VAL A 42 3.64 -13.37 -10.36
N PRO A 43 3.18 -13.83 -9.19
CA PRO A 43 2.52 -12.94 -8.24
C PRO A 43 3.38 -11.72 -7.88
N GLU A 44 2.76 -10.56 -7.74
CA GLU A 44 3.43 -9.29 -7.42
C GLU A 44 4.31 -9.39 -6.18
N SER A 45 3.89 -10.15 -5.18
CA SER A 45 4.66 -10.41 -3.97
C SER A 45 6.07 -10.98 -4.24
N PHE A 46 6.24 -11.76 -5.31
CA PHE A 46 7.53 -12.36 -5.68
C PHE A 46 8.44 -11.35 -6.42
N LYS A 47 7.86 -10.46 -7.20
CA LYS A 47 8.60 -9.39 -7.90
C LYS A 47 9.32 -8.47 -6.89
N TYR A 48 8.68 -8.20 -5.76
CA TYR A 48 9.27 -7.38 -4.68
C TYR A 48 10.43 -8.06 -3.96
N MET A 49 10.48 -9.39 -3.93
CA MET A 49 11.60 -10.12 -3.30
C MET A 49 12.88 -10.12 -4.14
N ILE A 50 12.74 -10.11 -5.47
CA ILE A 50 13.88 -10.23 -6.40
C ILE A 50 14.42 -8.84 -6.79
N GLY A 51 13.56 -7.82 -6.83
CA GLY A 51 13.90 -6.46 -7.30
C GLY A 51 14.18 -5.45 -6.21
N ARG A 52 14.50 -5.87 -5.01
CA ARG A 52 14.76 -4.95 -3.91
C ARG A 52 16.09 -4.23 -4.07
N ALA A 53 16.09 -3.16 -4.86
CA ALA A 53 17.02 -2.08 -4.57
C ALA A 53 16.70 -1.64 -3.13
N PRO A 54 17.70 -1.50 -2.26
CA PRO A 54 17.44 -0.94 -0.95
C PRO A 54 16.79 0.43 -1.16
N LEU A 55 15.54 0.53 -0.74
CA LEU A 55 14.93 1.84 -0.56
C LEU A 55 15.88 2.54 0.42
N THR A 56 16.68 3.42 -0.08
CA THR A 56 17.40 4.37 0.75
C THR A 56 16.30 5.04 1.57
N GLU A 57 16.14 4.59 2.80
CA GLU A 57 15.41 5.36 3.79
C GLU A 57 16.05 6.75 3.76
N SER A 58 15.37 7.70 3.14
CA SER A 58 15.68 9.09 3.34
C SER A 58 15.49 9.33 4.85
N LYS A 59 16.57 9.20 5.59
CA LYS A 59 16.67 9.65 6.97
C LYS A 59 16.67 11.18 7.01
N GLY A 60 15.69 11.79 6.39
CA GLY A 60 15.27 13.11 6.80
C GLY A 60 14.50 12.92 8.10
N ASN A 61 15.05 13.39 9.17
CA ASN A 61 14.36 13.50 10.45
C ASN A 61 13.23 14.52 10.24
N ARG A 62 12.15 14.09 9.56
CA ARG A 62 10.98 14.93 9.39
C ARG A 62 10.28 15.03 10.73
N VAL A 63 10.71 16.02 11.51
CA VAL A 63 10.00 16.38 12.73
C VAL A 63 8.67 17.00 12.30
N GLY A 64 7.60 16.26 12.47
CA GLY A 64 6.27 16.72 12.09
C GLY A 64 5.18 15.95 12.79
N GLU A 65 4.03 16.56 12.88
CA GLU A 65 2.87 16.00 13.57
C GLU A 65 2.18 14.92 12.72
N LEU A 66 1.83 13.82 13.37
CA LEU A 66 1.09 12.73 12.72
C LEU A 66 -0.42 13.00 12.76
N PRO A 67 -1.15 12.67 11.68
CA PRO A 67 -2.61 12.69 11.72
C PRO A 67 -3.13 11.56 12.61
N LEU A 68 -4.02 11.87 13.54
CA LEU A 68 -4.63 10.90 14.46
C LEU A 68 -6.07 10.57 14.06
N SER A 69 -6.81 11.56 13.54
CA SER A 69 -8.15 11.32 13.00
C SER A 69 -8.47 12.28 11.87
N ILE A 70 -9.48 11.94 11.09
CA ILE A 70 -9.95 12.71 9.93
C ILE A 70 -11.47 12.87 10.01
N LYS A 71 -11.94 14.07 9.73
CA LYS A 71 -13.37 14.39 9.67
C LYS A 71 -13.68 15.13 8.38
N ILE A 72 -14.69 14.65 7.65
CA ILE A 72 -15.14 15.27 6.40
C ILE A 72 -16.67 15.34 6.45
N PRO A 73 -17.23 16.44 6.99
CA PRO A 73 -18.68 16.51 7.25
C PRO A 73 -19.54 16.30 6.01
N THR A 74 -19.12 16.83 4.86
CA THR A 74 -19.86 16.76 3.58
C THR A 74 -20.23 15.32 3.20
N ILE A 75 -19.38 14.35 3.57
CA ILE A 75 -19.58 12.94 3.21
C ILE A 75 -19.71 12.02 4.44
N GLY A 76 -19.86 12.62 5.65
CA GLY A 76 -20.08 11.89 6.89
C GLY A 76 -18.90 11.04 7.36
N VAL A 77 -17.67 11.41 6.99
CA VAL A 77 -16.47 10.70 7.46
C VAL A 77 -16.07 11.26 8.83
N ASP A 78 -15.86 10.38 9.79
CA ASP A 78 -15.28 10.67 11.11
C ASP A 78 -14.60 9.40 11.58
N THR A 79 -13.28 9.31 11.46
CA THR A 79 -12.54 8.06 11.71
C THR A 79 -11.10 8.31 12.15
N GLN A 80 -10.50 7.30 12.76
CA GLN A 80 -9.09 7.30 13.14
C GLN A 80 -8.19 7.18 11.91
N VAL A 81 -7.00 7.79 12.00
CA VAL A 81 -5.94 7.65 11.00
C VAL A 81 -4.77 6.91 11.64
N TYR A 82 -4.44 5.77 11.08
CA TYR A 82 -3.34 4.91 11.54
C TYR A 82 -2.06 5.27 10.80
N ASN A 83 -0.94 5.22 11.50
CA ASN A 83 0.38 5.65 11.00
C ASN A 83 1.40 4.51 11.05
N PRO A 84 1.26 3.47 10.21
CA PRO A 84 2.24 2.38 10.18
C PRO A 84 3.63 2.87 9.79
N ALA A 85 4.66 2.20 10.30
CA ALA A 85 6.06 2.53 9.99
C ALA A 85 6.57 1.82 8.71
N THR A 86 5.78 0.87 8.16
CA THR A 86 6.21 0.03 7.04
C THR A 86 5.19 0.04 5.91
N THR A 87 5.67 -0.15 4.70
CA THR A 87 4.86 -0.24 3.48
C THR A 87 4.39 -1.68 3.18
N SER A 88 4.61 -2.62 4.11
CA SER A 88 4.13 -4.00 3.95
C SER A 88 2.62 -4.03 3.71
N ALA A 89 2.19 -4.65 2.62
CA ALA A 89 0.77 -4.73 2.25
C ALA A 89 -0.07 -5.38 3.37
N THR A 90 0.43 -6.46 3.97
CA THR A 90 -0.25 -7.14 5.08
C THR A 90 -0.47 -6.22 6.28
N VAL A 91 0.55 -5.39 6.60
CA VAL A 91 0.44 -4.45 7.73
C VAL A 91 -0.55 -3.34 7.39
N LEU A 92 -0.47 -2.78 6.18
CA LEU A 92 -1.39 -1.73 5.72
C LEU A 92 -2.84 -2.23 5.72
N ASP A 93 -3.08 -3.45 5.19
CA ASP A 93 -4.41 -4.07 5.15
C ASP A 93 -4.98 -4.26 6.57
N ASN A 94 -4.17 -4.70 7.52
CA ASN A 94 -4.61 -4.87 8.92
C ASN A 94 -5.04 -3.53 9.55
N TYR A 95 -4.41 -2.43 9.20
CA TYR A 95 -4.83 -1.11 9.67
C TYR A 95 -6.08 -0.61 8.94
N LEU A 96 -6.21 -0.91 7.64
CA LEU A 96 -7.39 -0.54 6.84
C LEU A 96 -8.68 -1.19 7.38
N LEU A 97 -8.57 -2.34 8.03
CA LEU A 97 -9.72 -2.99 8.71
C LEU A 97 -10.21 -2.19 9.92
N LYS A 98 -9.46 -1.18 10.37
CA LYS A 98 -9.76 -0.37 11.57
C LYS A 98 -10.14 1.07 11.22
N GLY A 99 -9.69 1.61 10.08
CA GLY A 99 -9.96 3.00 9.68
C GLY A 99 -9.13 3.46 8.51
N ALA A 100 -8.85 4.75 8.44
CA ALA A 100 -7.99 5.33 7.42
C ALA A 100 -6.51 5.09 7.76
N VAL A 101 -5.65 5.09 6.74
CA VAL A 101 -4.22 4.83 6.91
C VAL A 101 -3.41 5.92 6.21
N ARG A 102 -2.45 6.54 6.92
CA ARG A 102 -1.45 7.39 6.26
C ARG A 102 -0.35 6.49 5.68
N TYR A 103 0.00 6.72 4.44
CA TYR A 103 1.05 5.95 3.76
C TYR A 103 2.42 6.32 4.34
N PRO A 104 3.22 5.33 4.75
CA PRO A 104 4.58 5.59 5.26
C PRO A 104 5.43 6.34 4.24
N GLY A 105 6.17 7.35 4.71
CA GLY A 105 7.01 8.19 3.84
C GLY A 105 6.28 9.36 3.20
N SER A 106 4.94 9.43 3.26
CA SER A 106 4.21 10.62 2.84
C SER A 106 4.39 11.78 3.83
N GLY A 107 3.96 12.97 3.47
CA GLY A 107 4.11 14.18 4.27
C GLY A 107 3.56 14.09 5.70
N LEU A 108 3.88 15.10 6.50
CA LEU A 108 3.42 15.28 7.89
C LEU A 108 2.68 16.61 8.03
N LEU A 109 1.81 16.73 9.03
CA LEU A 109 0.88 17.85 9.17
C LEU A 109 1.57 19.20 9.32
N SER A 110 2.67 19.26 10.07
CA SER A 110 3.37 20.52 10.35
C SER A 110 4.42 20.89 9.29
N GLY A 111 4.76 19.96 8.39
CA GLY A 111 5.78 20.17 7.35
C GLY A 111 5.18 20.44 5.97
N ASP A 112 6.07 20.77 5.04
CA ASP A 112 5.73 20.79 3.62
C ASP A 112 5.68 19.35 3.10
N GLY A 113 5.03 19.14 1.97
CA GLY A 113 4.85 17.85 1.35
C GLY A 113 3.39 17.46 1.23
N ASN A 114 3.18 16.30 0.67
CA ASN A 114 1.84 15.76 0.43
C ASN A 114 1.58 14.61 1.39
N ILE A 115 0.62 14.81 2.29
CA ILE A 115 0.14 13.75 3.19
C ILE A 115 -0.78 12.85 2.38
N PHE A 116 -0.48 11.57 2.32
CA PHE A 116 -1.32 10.61 1.60
C PHE A 116 -2.05 9.71 2.60
N ILE A 117 -3.37 9.82 2.61
CA ILE A 117 -4.25 9.01 3.48
C ILE A 117 -5.20 8.23 2.58
N PHE A 118 -5.31 6.94 2.83
CA PHE A 118 -6.18 6.07 2.06
C PHE A 118 -7.06 5.23 2.97
N GLY A 119 -8.17 4.77 2.40
CA GLY A 119 -9.16 3.99 3.13
C GLY A 119 -9.99 3.13 2.21
N HIS A 120 -10.69 2.17 2.78
CA HIS A 120 -11.59 1.32 2.02
C HIS A 120 -12.79 2.09 1.48
N SER A 121 -13.28 1.64 0.33
CA SER A 121 -14.57 2.00 -0.24
C SER A 121 -15.28 0.72 -0.66
N THR A 122 -16.38 0.38 -0.01
CA THR A 122 -17.20 -0.75 -0.45
C THR A 122 -18.38 -0.22 -1.24
N GLY A 123 -18.35 -0.48 -2.47
CA GLY A 123 -19.40 -0.03 -3.37
C GLY A 123 -20.76 -0.66 -3.14
N UNK A 124 -20.86 -1.70 -2.56
CA UNK A 124 -22.17 -2.27 -2.51
C UNK A 124 -22.33 -3.28 -1.47
N UNK A 125 -21.85 -3.58 -0.91
CA UNK A 125 -22.20 -4.58 0.04
C UNK A 125 -22.73 -4.00 1.29
N UNK A 126 -23.77 -3.89 1.23
CA UNK A 126 -24.53 -3.34 2.28
C UNK A 126 -24.54 -4.14 3.53
N UNK A 127 -24.21 -5.12 3.41
CA UNK A 127 -24.18 -5.93 4.52
C UNK A 127 -22.86 -5.94 5.23
N VAL A 128 -22.05 -5.09 4.99
CA VAL A 128 -20.83 -5.03 5.78
C VAL A 128 -21.07 -4.17 7.01
N ASN A 129 -21.04 -4.79 8.16
CA ASN A 129 -21.27 -4.09 9.44
C ASN A 129 -20.06 -3.27 9.90
N ASN A 130 -18.83 -3.64 9.49
CA ASN A 130 -17.62 -2.90 9.86
C ASN A 130 -17.54 -1.58 9.08
N GLN A 131 -17.63 -0.47 9.79
CA GLN A 131 -17.57 0.89 9.21
C GLN A 131 -16.21 1.21 8.55
N ALA A 132 -15.15 0.54 8.96
CA ALA A 132 -13.83 0.73 8.33
C ALA A 132 -13.83 0.38 6.83
N PHE A 133 -14.68 -0.56 6.41
CA PHE A 133 -14.84 -0.87 4.97
C PHE A 133 -15.54 0.23 4.18
N LYS A 134 -16.14 1.20 4.86
CA LYS A 134 -16.88 2.31 4.23
C LYS A 134 -16.21 3.66 4.44
N THR A 135 -15.00 3.66 5.00
CA THR A 135 -14.29 4.88 5.43
C THR A 135 -14.36 5.99 4.37
N PHE A 136 -14.06 5.67 3.12
CA PHE A 136 -14.04 6.65 2.03
C PHE A 136 -15.06 6.37 0.92
N SER A 137 -16.15 5.66 1.22
CA SER A 137 -17.20 5.33 0.22
C SER A 137 -17.84 6.57 -0.41
N GLY A 138 -17.83 7.70 0.30
CA GLY A 138 -18.36 8.96 -0.20
C GLY A 138 -17.36 9.83 -0.93
N LEU A 139 -16.10 9.44 -1.07
CA LEU A 139 -15.02 10.32 -1.54
C LEU A 139 -15.32 10.94 -2.91
N LYS A 140 -15.97 10.21 -3.80
CA LYS A 140 -16.36 10.70 -5.14
C LYS A 140 -17.43 11.80 -5.12
N LYS A 141 -18.11 11.99 -3.99
CA LYS A 141 -19.13 13.04 -3.84
C LYS A 141 -18.53 14.39 -3.43
N LEU A 142 -17.27 14.42 -3.02
CA LEU A 142 -16.60 15.67 -2.66
C LEU A 142 -16.52 16.59 -3.87
N LYS A 143 -16.58 17.88 -3.58
CA LYS A 143 -16.50 18.95 -4.58
C LYS A 143 -15.38 19.91 -4.20
N GLN A 144 -14.93 20.66 -5.18
CA GLN A 144 -14.00 21.76 -4.95
C GLN A 144 -14.62 22.74 -3.94
N GLY A 145 -13.85 23.10 -2.92
CA GLY A 145 -14.29 23.96 -1.83
C GLY A 145 -14.68 23.23 -0.55
N ASP A 146 -14.96 21.93 -0.61
CA ASP A 146 -15.28 21.15 0.60
C ASP A 146 -14.10 21.14 1.57
N LEU A 147 -14.40 21.07 2.87
CA LEU A 147 -13.38 21.10 3.91
C LEU A 147 -13.12 19.71 4.46
N VAL A 148 -11.85 19.45 4.72
CA VAL A 148 -11.33 18.26 5.36
C VAL A 148 -10.60 18.69 6.63
N TYR A 149 -10.96 18.11 7.75
CA TYR A 149 -10.33 18.38 9.04
C TYR A 149 -9.49 17.18 9.45
N ILE A 150 -8.22 17.45 9.75
CA ILE A 150 -7.29 16.45 10.29
C ILE A 150 -6.91 16.86 11.70
N TYR A 151 -7.02 15.94 12.63
CA TYR A 151 -6.66 16.18 14.03
C TYR A 151 -5.32 15.53 14.35
N SER A 152 -4.50 16.27 15.06
CA SER A 152 -3.26 15.78 15.67
C SER A 152 -3.35 15.97 17.18
N GLU A 153 -2.26 15.73 17.90
CA GLU A 153 -2.18 15.98 19.33
C GLU A 153 -2.24 17.48 19.61
N GLY A 154 -3.40 17.97 20.02
CA GLY A 154 -3.62 19.37 20.39
C GLY A 154 -3.93 20.34 19.25
N TYR A 155 -4.05 19.87 18.00
CA TYR A 155 -4.31 20.75 16.85
C TYR A 155 -5.29 20.15 15.85
N GLU A 156 -6.08 21.04 15.26
CA GLU A 156 -6.91 20.78 14.09
C GLU A 156 -6.27 21.44 12.86
N TYR A 157 -6.11 20.70 11.80
CA TYR A 157 -5.62 21.16 10.50
C TYR A 157 -6.77 21.14 9.51
N THR A 158 -7.06 22.29 8.91
CA THR A 158 -8.11 22.43 7.90
C THR A 158 -7.48 22.42 6.51
N TYR A 159 -8.01 21.57 5.65
CA TYR A 159 -7.66 21.49 4.22
C TYR A 159 -8.91 21.77 3.39
N LYS A 160 -8.72 22.35 2.21
CA LYS A 160 -9.81 22.64 1.27
C LYS A 160 -9.58 21.88 -0.03
N VAL A 161 -10.57 21.11 -0.44
CA VAL A 161 -10.52 20.30 -1.67
C VAL A 161 -10.40 21.21 -2.88
N PHE A 162 -9.43 20.95 -3.76
CA PHE A 162 -9.29 21.65 -5.05
C PHE A 162 -9.47 20.74 -6.24
N SER A 163 -9.37 19.40 -6.06
CA SER A 163 -9.48 18.45 -7.18
C SER A 163 -10.03 17.11 -6.69
N VAL A 164 -10.98 16.56 -7.43
CA VAL A 164 -11.46 15.18 -7.23
C VAL A 164 -11.47 14.50 -8.60
N LYS A 165 -10.76 13.38 -8.71
CA LYS A 165 -10.61 12.65 -9.97
C LYS A 165 -10.77 11.16 -9.76
N ILE A 166 -11.25 10.49 -10.78
CA ILE A 166 -11.19 9.03 -10.88
C ILE A 166 -10.04 8.71 -11.83
N ILE A 167 -9.09 7.95 -11.38
CA ILE A 167 -7.90 7.59 -12.14
C ILE A 167 -7.69 6.08 -12.10
N THR A 168 -7.16 5.53 -13.16
CA THR A 168 -6.82 4.11 -13.20
C THR A 168 -5.64 3.83 -12.24
N ALA A 169 -5.61 2.64 -11.68
CA ALA A 169 -4.61 2.29 -10.65
C ALA A 169 -3.17 2.43 -11.15
N ASP A 170 -2.93 2.17 -12.43
CA ASP A 170 -1.61 2.28 -13.06
C ASP A 170 -1.13 3.74 -13.23
N LYS A 171 -2.07 4.70 -13.24
CA LYS A 171 -1.79 6.14 -13.39
C LYS A 171 -1.81 6.90 -12.06
N ALA A 172 -2.04 6.21 -10.96
CA ALA A 172 -2.16 6.82 -9.63
C ALA A 172 -0.78 7.10 -9.02
N LEU A 173 0.01 7.94 -9.70
CA LEU A 173 1.30 8.42 -9.18
C LEU A 173 1.04 9.60 -8.25
N ILE A 174 1.42 9.46 -6.98
CA ILE A 174 1.26 10.49 -5.97
C ILE A 174 2.65 10.95 -5.55
N GLU A 175 2.95 12.21 -5.83
CA GLU A 175 4.20 12.83 -5.42
C GLU A 175 4.09 13.28 -3.96
N PHE A 176 5.01 12.83 -3.12
CA PHE A 176 5.02 13.16 -1.69
C PHE A 176 5.87 14.39 -1.37
N ASN A 177 6.93 14.61 -2.14
CA ASN A 177 7.88 15.71 -1.92
C ASN A 177 7.44 16.91 -2.75
N THR A 178 6.66 17.79 -2.15
CA THR A 178 6.22 19.05 -2.76
C THR A 178 6.58 20.19 -1.82
N ASN A 179 6.71 21.38 -2.36
CA ASN A 179 6.95 22.59 -1.55
C ASN A 179 5.65 23.18 -0.98
N ASN A 180 4.53 22.53 -1.27
CA ASN A 180 3.20 22.92 -0.78
C ASN A 180 2.70 21.95 0.28
N LYS A 181 1.88 22.42 1.19
CA LYS A 181 1.22 21.57 2.20
C LYS A 181 -0.05 21.00 1.59
N LEU A 182 0.04 19.77 1.11
CA LEU A 182 -1.06 19.08 0.43
C LEU A 182 -1.56 17.90 1.24
N LEU A 183 -2.82 17.58 1.04
CA LEU A 183 -3.46 16.36 1.53
C LEU A 183 -4.10 15.63 0.35
N THR A 184 -3.70 14.42 0.11
CA THR A 184 -4.31 13.55 -0.90
C THR A 184 -5.03 12.40 -0.20
N LEU A 185 -6.33 12.29 -0.47
CA LEU A 185 -7.16 11.18 -0.01
C LEU A 185 -7.41 10.24 -1.17
N SER A 186 -7.35 8.94 -0.92
CA SER A 186 -7.61 7.95 -1.98
C SER A 186 -8.37 6.74 -1.47
N THR A 187 -9.12 6.13 -2.36
CA THR A 187 -9.82 4.89 -2.09
C THR A 187 -9.85 4.03 -3.36
N CYS A 188 -9.97 2.71 -3.18
CA CYS A 188 -10.29 1.83 -4.29
C CYS A 188 -11.77 2.00 -4.65
N ASP A 189 -12.10 2.16 -5.92
CA ASP A 189 -13.49 2.29 -6.34
C ASP A 189 -14.22 0.93 -6.35
N THR A 190 -13.51 -0.14 -6.65
CA THR A 190 -14.06 -1.51 -6.64
C THR A 190 -13.02 -2.52 -6.16
N PHE A 191 -13.48 -3.68 -5.72
CA PHE A 191 -12.62 -4.81 -5.35
C PHE A 191 -11.94 -5.40 -6.61
N GLY A 192 -10.61 -5.45 -6.60
CA GLY A 192 -9.83 -6.10 -7.65
C GLY A 192 -8.57 -5.34 -8.02
N ALA A 193 -7.64 -6.05 -8.63
CA ALA A 193 -6.29 -5.55 -8.95
C ALA A 193 -6.26 -4.43 -10.01
N LYS A 194 -7.36 -4.22 -10.73
CA LYS A 194 -7.47 -3.22 -11.80
C LYS A 194 -8.55 -2.17 -11.53
N SER A 195 -8.93 -1.98 -10.26
CA SER A 195 -9.97 -1.02 -9.92
C SER A 195 -9.47 0.42 -10.02
N ASP A 196 -10.32 1.30 -10.49
CA ASP A 196 -10.07 2.73 -10.51
C ASP A 196 -9.91 3.27 -9.08
N ARG A 197 -9.22 4.38 -8.95
CA ARG A 197 -9.00 5.08 -7.68
C ARG A 197 -9.75 6.41 -7.70
N VAL A 198 -10.53 6.67 -6.69
CA VAL A 198 -10.99 8.03 -6.43
C VAL A 198 -9.88 8.74 -5.67
N VAL A 199 -9.42 9.87 -6.20
CA VAL A 199 -8.35 10.67 -5.59
C VAL A 199 -8.89 12.08 -5.38
N ALA A 200 -8.93 12.53 -4.12
CA ALA A 200 -9.27 13.89 -3.75
C ALA A 200 -8.02 14.60 -3.24
N GLN A 201 -7.71 15.75 -3.82
CA GLN A 201 -6.55 16.56 -3.44
C GLN A 201 -7.01 17.86 -2.80
N SER A 202 -6.35 18.21 -1.70
CA SER A 202 -6.71 19.38 -0.88
C SER A 202 -5.46 20.15 -0.51
N GLU A 203 -5.61 21.48 -0.41
CA GLU A 203 -4.55 22.39 0.01
C GLU A 203 -4.78 22.83 1.47
N PHE A 204 -3.71 23.07 2.17
CA PHE A 204 -3.76 23.53 3.57
C PHE A 204 -4.38 24.93 3.66
N VAL A 205 -5.24 25.13 4.64
CA VAL A 205 -5.91 26.42 4.92
C VAL A 205 -5.43 26.99 6.25
N SER A 206 -5.58 26.23 7.34
CA SER A 206 -5.28 26.73 8.67
C SER A 206 -4.94 25.63 9.66
N ARG A 207 -4.30 26.03 10.75
CA ARG A 207 -4.02 25.19 11.92
C ARG A 207 -4.56 25.92 13.16
N THR A 208 -5.39 25.25 13.90
CA THR A 208 -6.04 25.79 15.11
C THR A 208 -5.73 24.90 16.30
N LYS A 209 -5.35 25.52 17.41
CA LYS A 209 -5.12 24.78 18.66
C LYS A 209 -6.48 24.36 19.25
N ILE A 210 -6.61 23.10 19.58
CA ILE A 210 -7.79 22.57 20.27
C ILE A 210 -7.50 22.46 21.77
N LYS A 211 -8.51 22.76 22.59
CA LYS A 211 -8.39 22.71 24.05
C LYS A 211 -8.38 21.26 24.56
#